data_66d728b79d1b7b1c1499106a52738ecc
#
_entry.id   66d728b79d1b7b1c1499106a52738ecc
#
_cell.length_a   1.000
_cell.length_b   1.000
_cell.length_c   1.000
_cell.angle_alpha   90.00
_cell.angle_beta   90.00
_cell.angle_gamma   90.00
#
_symmetry.space_group_name_H-M   'P 1'
#
loop_
_entity.id
_entity.type
_entity.pdbx_description
1 polymer ?
#
loop_
_entity_poly.entity_id
_entity_poly.type
_entity_poly.pdbx_seq_one_letter_code
_entity_poly.pdbx_strand_id
1 'polypeptide(L)'
;MPKVLSPAQVDAFKRDGFVAPIRAISEQRALYYRHKLEAFESRYPNDRIKLDQKAHMICPWIDEMIREPGVLDATEDLIGPDILCWGTSLRAKQADGKTFAGWHQDTAYAEVKPIVVIVALALSPARTENGCIRGIPGSHRGPLLPHKEAFATNSLLSREQFIDADFDQGAAVDFALDTGEIALFNNAIIHSSNANFGNDRRIIFLLEMVPTHAYQHEPRESAVLVRGTDAYGNFDLDPQPKTEMGTAELAAWQRAVEIQSSVLFRGAQRPARALHGMTSGQAPSGA
;
A
#
# COMPACT_ATOMS: atom_id res chain seq x y z
N MET A 1 17.95 19.96 -5.05
CA MET A 1 16.66 20.69 -4.95
C MET A 1 15.55 19.70 -5.25
N PRO A 2 14.41 19.76 -4.57
CA PRO A 2 13.28 18.89 -4.89
C PRO A 2 12.86 19.01 -6.36
N LYS A 3 12.34 17.91 -6.93
CA LYS A 3 11.95 17.80 -8.34
C LYS A 3 10.48 18.18 -8.57
N VAL A 4 9.61 17.75 -7.66
CA VAL A 4 8.15 17.91 -7.74
C VAL A 4 7.60 18.62 -6.51
N LEU A 5 8.05 18.23 -5.32
CA LEU A 5 7.59 18.83 -4.08
C LEU A 5 8.29 20.18 -3.86
N SER A 6 7.53 21.19 -3.45
CA SER A 6 8.14 22.42 -2.93
C SER A 6 8.85 22.16 -1.59
N PRO A 7 9.82 22.99 -1.18
CA PRO A 7 10.43 22.88 0.15
C PRO A 7 9.38 22.88 1.28
N ALA A 8 8.34 23.70 1.14
CA ALA A 8 7.23 23.74 2.12
C ALA A 8 6.44 22.43 2.21
N GLN A 9 6.28 21.71 1.09
CA GLN A 9 5.64 20.39 1.08
C GLN A 9 6.53 19.32 1.72
N VAL A 10 7.84 19.34 1.48
CA VAL A 10 8.80 18.45 2.16
C VAL A 10 8.79 18.71 3.68
N ASP A 11 8.76 19.97 4.08
CA ASP A 11 8.67 20.33 5.51
C ASP A 11 7.31 19.95 6.11
N ALA A 12 6.21 20.06 5.35
CA ALA A 12 4.89 19.58 5.76
C ALA A 12 4.89 18.07 5.98
N PHE A 13 5.48 17.27 5.07
CA PHE A 13 5.63 15.83 5.27
C PHE A 13 6.39 15.48 6.56
N LYS A 14 7.49 16.18 6.85
CA LYS A 14 8.27 15.97 8.09
C LYS A 14 7.48 16.36 9.34
N ARG A 15 6.68 17.42 9.28
CA ARG A 15 5.90 17.94 10.41
C ARG A 15 4.62 17.13 10.65
N ASP A 16 3.86 16.89 9.59
CA ASP A 16 2.51 16.34 9.63
C ASP A 16 2.46 14.84 9.33
N GLY A 17 3.50 14.30 8.67
CA GLY A 17 3.58 12.89 8.28
C GLY A 17 2.93 12.59 6.94
N PHE A 18 2.45 13.59 6.21
CA PHE A 18 1.86 13.44 4.88
C PHE A 18 1.96 14.71 4.05
N VAL A 19 1.78 14.54 2.76
CA VAL A 19 1.56 15.61 1.78
C VAL A 19 0.56 15.16 0.72
N ALA A 20 -0.47 15.97 0.50
CA ALA A 20 -1.54 15.73 -0.48
C ALA A 20 -2.29 17.04 -0.78
N PRO A 21 -2.92 17.21 -1.96
CA PRO A 21 -2.74 16.39 -3.15
C PRO A 21 -1.49 16.79 -3.95
N ILE A 22 -0.91 15.82 -4.68
CA ILE A 22 0.19 16.07 -5.63
C ILE A 22 -0.18 15.44 -6.97
N ARG A 23 -0.13 16.22 -8.07
CA ARG A 23 -0.34 15.67 -9.42
C ARG A 23 0.88 14.87 -9.86
N ALA A 24 0.75 13.52 -9.89
CA ALA A 24 1.84 12.62 -10.28
C ALA A 24 1.74 12.16 -11.73
N ILE A 25 0.51 11.90 -12.22
CA ILE A 25 0.25 11.48 -13.60
C ILE A 25 -0.96 12.24 -14.16
N SER A 26 -1.10 12.26 -15.48
CA SER A 26 -2.29 12.82 -16.11
C SER A 26 -3.55 11.98 -15.79
N GLU A 27 -4.72 12.61 -15.84
CA GLU A 27 -5.99 11.90 -15.71
C GLU A 27 -6.11 10.78 -16.76
N GLN A 28 -5.73 11.05 -18.01
CA GLN A 28 -5.73 10.06 -19.09
C GLN A 28 -4.85 8.85 -18.74
N ARG A 29 -3.68 9.08 -18.14
CA ARG A 29 -2.77 8.01 -17.71
C ARG A 29 -3.38 7.19 -16.57
N ALA A 30 -4.01 7.81 -15.60
CA ALA A 30 -4.72 7.12 -14.53
C ALA A 30 -5.91 6.30 -15.04
N LEU A 31 -6.67 6.83 -16.00
CA LEU A 31 -7.75 6.09 -16.66
C LEU A 31 -7.23 4.89 -17.45
N TYR A 32 -6.05 4.99 -18.08
CA TYR A 32 -5.40 3.82 -18.70
C TYR A 32 -5.16 2.70 -17.67
N TYR A 33 -4.65 3.02 -16.46
CA TYR A 33 -4.46 2.04 -15.41
C TYR A 33 -5.79 1.50 -14.85
N ARG A 34 -6.81 2.35 -14.73
CA ARG A 34 -8.15 1.90 -14.36
C ARG A 34 -8.69 0.87 -15.37
N HIS A 35 -8.56 1.13 -16.66
CA HIS A 35 -8.99 0.17 -17.70
C HIS A 35 -8.17 -1.14 -17.64
N LYS A 36 -6.86 -1.07 -17.32
CA LYS A 36 -6.06 -2.30 -17.10
C LYS A 36 -6.56 -3.12 -15.92
N LEU A 37 -6.92 -2.46 -14.81
CA LEU A 37 -7.53 -3.11 -13.67
C LEU A 37 -8.87 -3.78 -14.03
N GLU A 38 -9.76 -3.05 -14.71
CA GLU A 38 -11.08 -3.57 -15.13
C GLU A 38 -10.93 -4.77 -16.09
N ALA A 39 -9.97 -4.71 -17.02
CA ALA A 39 -9.64 -5.83 -17.89
C ALA A 39 -9.08 -7.04 -17.13
N PHE A 40 -8.23 -6.81 -16.13
CA PHE A 40 -7.71 -7.87 -15.24
C PHE A 40 -8.86 -8.52 -14.47
N GLU A 41 -9.72 -7.75 -13.83
CA GLU A 41 -10.88 -8.25 -13.08
C GLU A 41 -11.85 -9.06 -13.94
N SER A 42 -12.04 -8.65 -15.20
CA SER A 42 -12.85 -9.38 -16.18
C SER A 42 -12.20 -10.70 -16.59
N ARG A 43 -10.88 -10.70 -16.79
CA ARG A 43 -10.13 -11.87 -17.26
C ARG A 43 -9.87 -12.88 -16.12
N TYR A 44 -9.68 -12.40 -14.91
CA TYR A 44 -9.34 -13.19 -13.73
C TYR A 44 -10.29 -12.91 -12.55
N PRO A 45 -11.59 -13.22 -12.67
CA PRO A 45 -12.61 -12.80 -11.70
C PRO A 45 -12.39 -13.35 -10.28
N ASN A 46 -11.67 -14.48 -10.17
CA ASN A 46 -11.37 -15.12 -8.87
C ASN A 46 -10.01 -14.72 -8.29
N ASP A 47 -9.20 -13.95 -9.01
CA ASP A 47 -7.81 -13.64 -8.65
C ASP A 47 -7.60 -12.19 -8.24
N ARG A 48 -8.68 -11.39 -8.14
CA ARG A 48 -8.58 -9.97 -7.73
C ARG A 48 -7.81 -9.81 -6.41
N ILE A 49 -7.95 -10.76 -5.49
CA ILE A 49 -7.26 -10.74 -4.20
C ILE A 49 -5.73 -10.72 -4.33
N LYS A 50 -5.17 -11.25 -5.43
CA LYS A 50 -3.74 -11.20 -5.71
C LYS A 50 -3.20 -9.79 -5.94
N LEU A 51 -4.10 -8.83 -6.23
CA LEU A 51 -3.74 -7.43 -6.38
C LEU A 51 -3.55 -6.71 -5.03
N ASP A 52 -3.88 -7.33 -3.92
CA ASP A 52 -3.80 -6.75 -2.59
C ASP A 52 -2.40 -6.84 -1.97
N GLN A 53 -1.46 -7.58 -2.60
CA GLN A 53 -0.08 -7.74 -2.11
C GLN A 53 0.91 -8.01 -3.26
N LYS A 54 1.97 -7.20 -3.38
CA LYS A 54 3.07 -7.34 -4.37
C LYS A 54 2.61 -7.59 -5.82
N ALA A 55 1.49 -6.98 -6.22
CA ALA A 55 0.90 -7.20 -7.55
C ALA A 55 1.81 -6.76 -8.70
N HIS A 56 2.80 -5.90 -8.45
CA HIS A 56 3.83 -5.53 -9.42
C HIS A 56 4.65 -6.72 -9.94
N MET A 57 4.69 -7.84 -9.20
CA MET A 57 5.40 -9.06 -9.63
C MET A 57 4.61 -9.91 -10.64
N ILE A 58 3.29 -9.73 -10.74
CA ILE A 58 2.40 -10.55 -11.58
C ILE A 58 1.66 -9.75 -12.65
N CYS A 59 1.74 -8.43 -12.60
CA CYS A 59 1.06 -7.53 -13.53
C CYS A 59 2.07 -6.52 -14.12
N PRO A 60 2.50 -6.67 -15.40
CA PRO A 60 3.43 -5.73 -16.05
C PRO A 60 2.96 -4.27 -16.00
N TRP A 61 1.64 -4.02 -16.07
CA TRP A 61 1.09 -2.68 -15.99
C TRP A 61 1.17 -2.06 -14.57
N ILE A 62 1.28 -2.87 -13.51
CA ILE A 62 1.53 -2.39 -12.15
C ILE A 62 3.03 -2.12 -11.96
N ASP A 63 3.92 -2.95 -12.52
CA ASP A 63 5.36 -2.63 -12.56
C ASP A 63 5.64 -1.34 -13.34
N GLU A 64 4.90 -1.08 -14.42
CA GLU A 64 4.92 0.20 -15.12
C GLU A 64 4.43 1.35 -14.23
N MET A 65 3.33 1.17 -13.49
CA MET A 65 2.73 2.17 -12.61
C MET A 65 3.69 2.62 -11.49
N ILE A 66 4.38 1.68 -10.84
CA ILE A 66 5.32 2.01 -9.76
C ILE A 66 6.56 2.76 -10.26
N ARG A 67 6.78 2.82 -11.58
CA ARG A 67 7.90 3.51 -12.24
C ARG A 67 7.51 4.83 -12.88
N GLU A 68 6.26 5.29 -12.70
CA GLU A 68 5.81 6.58 -13.23
C GLU A 68 6.73 7.72 -12.74
N PRO A 69 7.28 8.54 -13.67
CA PRO A 69 8.25 9.56 -13.29
C PRO A 69 7.75 10.50 -12.18
N GLY A 70 6.49 10.96 -12.26
CA GLY A 70 5.95 11.87 -11.24
C GLY A 70 5.76 11.22 -9.87
N VAL A 71 5.50 9.91 -9.81
CA VAL A 71 5.49 9.12 -8.56
C VAL A 71 6.90 9.06 -7.97
N LEU A 72 7.88 8.67 -8.80
CA LEU A 72 9.26 8.49 -8.34
C LEU A 72 9.93 9.83 -7.99
N ASP A 73 9.64 10.91 -8.74
CA ASP A 73 10.20 12.24 -8.45
C ASP A 73 9.69 12.79 -7.12
N ALA A 74 8.38 12.66 -6.84
CA ALA A 74 7.81 13.07 -5.56
C ALA A 74 8.33 12.21 -4.38
N THR A 75 8.54 10.92 -4.61
CA THR A 75 9.11 10.00 -3.60
C THR A 75 10.59 10.33 -3.33
N GLU A 76 11.38 10.59 -4.39
CA GLU A 76 12.79 10.97 -4.27
C GLU A 76 12.97 12.22 -3.43
N ASP A 77 12.09 13.19 -3.54
CA ASP A 77 12.12 14.43 -2.75
C ASP A 77 12.00 14.17 -1.24
N LEU A 78 11.47 13.01 -0.84
CA LEU A 78 11.29 12.62 0.57
C LEU A 78 12.37 11.65 1.08
N ILE A 79 12.79 10.68 0.27
CA ILE A 79 13.66 9.57 0.73
C ILE A 79 14.97 9.45 -0.07
N GLY A 80 15.23 10.35 -1.02
CA GLY A 80 16.45 10.33 -1.83
C GLY A 80 16.34 9.49 -3.11
N PRO A 81 17.43 9.47 -3.91
CA PRO A 81 17.38 9.00 -5.30
C PRO A 81 17.39 7.47 -5.47
N ASP A 82 17.73 6.73 -4.44
CA ASP A 82 17.87 5.27 -4.50
C ASP A 82 16.67 4.61 -3.84
N ILE A 83 15.71 4.12 -4.67
CA ILE A 83 14.36 3.75 -4.22
C ILE A 83 14.05 2.30 -4.58
N LEU A 84 13.60 1.54 -3.57
CA LEU A 84 12.95 0.26 -3.73
C LEU A 84 11.43 0.42 -3.54
N CYS A 85 10.63 -0.32 -4.32
CA CYS A 85 9.23 -0.57 -4.00
C CYS A 85 9.13 -1.91 -3.26
N TRP A 86 8.79 -1.85 -1.98
CA TRP A 86 8.67 -3.01 -1.10
C TRP A 86 7.36 -3.77 -1.31
N GLY A 87 6.28 -3.04 -1.63
CA GLY A 87 4.97 -3.63 -1.84
C GLY A 87 4.05 -2.76 -2.69
N THR A 88 3.01 -3.40 -3.21
CA THR A 88 1.88 -2.74 -3.86
C THR A 88 0.59 -3.38 -3.40
N SER A 89 -0.45 -2.57 -3.20
CA SER A 89 -1.76 -3.11 -2.82
C SER A 89 -2.92 -2.31 -3.41
N LEU A 90 -3.90 -3.04 -3.96
CA LEU A 90 -5.14 -2.45 -4.43
C LEU A 90 -6.08 -2.17 -3.26
N ARG A 91 -6.53 -0.93 -3.16
CA ARG A 91 -7.54 -0.50 -2.18
C ARG A 91 -8.74 0.08 -2.92
N ALA A 92 -9.62 -0.79 -3.37
CA ALA A 92 -10.85 -0.40 -4.06
C ALA A 92 -12.07 -0.58 -3.15
N LYS A 93 -12.97 0.40 -3.18
CA LYS A 93 -14.26 0.38 -2.46
C LYS A 93 -15.39 0.49 -3.46
N GLN A 94 -16.33 -0.46 -3.41
CA GLN A 94 -17.58 -0.33 -4.16
C GLN A 94 -18.44 0.79 -3.55
N ALA A 95 -19.33 1.36 -4.36
CA ALA A 95 -20.30 2.36 -3.92
C ALA A 95 -21.49 1.67 -3.21
N ASP A 96 -21.20 0.95 -2.12
CA ASP A 96 -22.17 0.13 -1.39
C ASP A 96 -22.25 0.44 0.11
N GLY A 97 -21.48 1.43 0.56
CA GLY A 97 -21.46 1.89 1.95
C GLY A 97 -20.89 0.88 2.95
N LYS A 98 -20.18 -0.17 2.51
CA LYS A 98 -19.79 -1.28 3.40
C LYS A 98 -18.32 -1.30 3.76
N THR A 99 -17.44 -1.19 2.77
CA THR A 99 -16.01 -1.45 2.94
C THR A 99 -15.26 -0.25 3.51
N PHE A 100 -14.55 -0.42 4.61
CA PHE A 100 -13.80 0.63 5.31
C PHE A 100 -12.41 0.14 5.74
N ALA A 101 -11.55 1.06 6.21
CA ALA A 101 -10.36 0.73 6.99
C ALA A 101 -10.45 1.44 8.33
N GLY A 102 -10.38 0.69 9.43
CA GLY A 102 -10.36 1.25 10.79
C GLY A 102 -9.11 2.11 11.03
N TRP A 103 -9.09 2.87 12.11
CA TRP A 103 -7.92 3.63 12.52
C TRP A 103 -6.77 2.70 12.88
N HIS A 104 -5.61 2.88 12.24
CA HIS A 104 -4.44 2.04 12.43
C HIS A 104 -3.14 2.79 12.10
N GLN A 105 -2.02 2.17 12.43
CA GLN A 105 -0.67 2.51 12.01
C GLN A 105 -0.09 1.27 11.33
N ASP A 106 0.44 1.40 10.11
CA ASP A 106 1.01 0.26 9.37
C ASP A 106 2.22 -0.34 10.07
N THR A 107 2.96 0.49 10.83
CA THR A 107 4.11 0.04 11.65
C THR A 107 3.76 -0.95 12.76
N ALA A 108 2.47 -1.18 13.03
CA ALA A 108 2.07 -2.23 13.97
C ALA A 108 2.45 -3.63 13.50
N TYR A 109 2.65 -3.81 12.20
CA TYR A 109 2.90 -5.11 11.58
C TYR A 109 4.01 -5.08 10.52
N ALA A 110 4.39 -3.90 10.03
CA ALA A 110 5.51 -3.72 9.11
C ALA A 110 6.75 -3.25 9.88
N GLU A 111 7.78 -4.10 9.93
CA GLU A 111 8.99 -3.84 10.72
C GLU A 111 10.10 -3.15 9.92
N VAL A 112 9.81 -2.68 8.71
CA VAL A 112 10.79 -2.01 7.83
C VAL A 112 11.19 -0.65 8.40
N LYS A 113 12.49 -0.40 8.48
CA LYS A 113 13.10 0.84 9.00
C LYS A 113 14.08 1.41 8.00
N PRO A 114 14.37 2.72 8.00
CA PRO A 114 13.86 3.72 8.94
C PRO A 114 12.46 4.22 8.62
N ILE A 115 11.98 4.06 7.39
CA ILE A 115 10.70 4.60 6.92
C ILE A 115 10.17 3.80 5.74
N VAL A 116 8.84 3.66 5.65
CA VAL A 116 8.10 3.36 4.42
C VAL A 116 7.28 4.59 4.07
N VAL A 117 7.45 5.13 2.87
CA VAL A 117 6.57 6.15 2.30
C VAL A 117 5.49 5.44 1.51
N ILE A 118 4.25 5.56 1.97
CA ILE A 118 3.10 5.06 1.24
C ILE A 118 2.67 6.11 0.21
N VAL A 119 2.66 5.74 -1.06
CA VAL A 119 2.12 6.55 -2.15
C VAL A 119 0.74 6.03 -2.50
N ALA A 120 -0.29 6.80 -2.15
CA ALA A 120 -1.67 6.47 -2.49
C ALA A 120 -2.02 7.11 -3.84
N LEU A 121 -1.98 6.34 -4.93
CA LEU A 121 -2.30 6.81 -6.28
C LEU A 121 -3.79 6.61 -6.60
N ALA A 122 -4.49 7.70 -6.89
CA ALA A 122 -5.91 7.69 -7.21
C ALA A 122 -6.17 7.36 -8.70
N LEU A 123 -6.83 6.24 -8.99
CA LEU A 123 -7.31 5.86 -10.33
C LEU A 123 -8.79 6.24 -10.54
N SER A 124 -9.44 6.76 -9.53
CA SER A 124 -10.74 7.45 -9.56
C SER A 124 -10.70 8.56 -8.54
N PRO A 125 -11.60 9.56 -8.58
CA PRO A 125 -11.67 10.57 -7.52
C PRO A 125 -11.80 9.92 -6.15
N ALA A 126 -11.02 10.40 -5.17
CA ALA A 126 -11.11 9.99 -3.78
C ALA A 126 -11.49 11.21 -2.94
N ARG A 127 -12.71 11.22 -2.42
CA ARG A 127 -13.33 12.32 -1.66
C ARG A 127 -13.81 11.82 -0.31
N THR A 128 -14.20 12.75 0.55
CA THR A 128 -14.76 12.41 1.87
C THR A 128 -15.95 11.47 1.77
N GLU A 129 -16.89 11.76 0.84
CA GLU A 129 -18.12 11.00 0.65
C GLU A 129 -17.92 9.60 0.08
N ASN A 130 -16.83 9.35 -0.64
CA ASN A 130 -16.53 8.02 -1.18
C ASN A 130 -15.36 7.32 -0.47
N GLY A 131 -15.01 7.83 0.73
CA GLY A 131 -14.09 7.19 1.65
C GLY A 131 -12.62 7.32 1.21
N CYS A 132 -12.14 8.56 0.95
CA CYS A 132 -10.71 8.85 0.83
C CYS A 132 -9.95 8.44 2.11
N ILE A 133 -8.63 8.37 2.01
CA ILE A 133 -7.78 8.18 3.19
C ILE A 133 -7.83 9.46 4.02
N ARG A 134 -7.76 9.31 5.34
CA ARG A 134 -7.65 10.40 6.29
C ARG A 134 -6.60 10.07 7.34
N GLY A 135 -5.85 11.07 7.78
CA GLY A 135 -4.76 10.88 8.74
C GLY A 135 -4.74 11.93 9.84
N ILE A 136 -4.12 11.60 10.96
CA ILE A 136 -3.92 12.51 12.10
C ILE A 136 -2.57 13.21 11.94
N PRO A 137 -2.50 14.52 11.66
CA PRO A 137 -1.25 15.24 11.46
C PRO A 137 -0.30 15.09 12.65
N GLY A 138 0.97 14.80 12.34
CA GLY A 138 2.04 14.67 13.34
C GLY A 138 2.05 13.39 14.15
N SER A 139 1.05 12.50 14.01
CA SER A 139 0.93 11.27 14.79
C SER A 139 2.08 10.27 14.52
N HIS A 140 2.71 10.31 13.35
CA HIS A 140 3.87 9.48 13.01
C HIS A 140 5.10 9.71 13.92
N ARG A 141 5.16 10.81 14.65
CA ARG A 141 6.22 11.11 15.63
C ARG A 141 5.88 10.62 17.04
N GLY A 142 4.66 10.20 17.24
CA GLY A 142 4.19 9.60 18.49
C GLY A 142 4.57 8.12 18.61
N PRO A 143 4.22 7.49 19.71
CA PRO A 143 4.41 6.07 19.90
C PRO A 143 3.48 5.26 18.99
N LEU A 144 3.86 4.00 18.75
CA LEU A 144 2.91 3.01 18.23
C LEU A 144 1.83 2.76 19.31
N LEU A 145 0.59 3.02 18.96
CA LEU A 145 -0.54 2.78 19.86
C LEU A 145 -0.91 1.28 19.90
N PRO A 146 -1.53 0.80 20.98
CA PRO A 146 -2.06 -0.58 21.03
C PRO A 146 -3.06 -0.84 19.92
N HIS A 147 -2.93 -2.01 19.27
CA HIS A 147 -3.84 -2.48 18.24
C HIS A 147 -4.52 -3.77 18.66
N LYS A 148 -5.81 -3.93 18.26
CA LYS A 148 -6.58 -5.16 18.40
C LYS A 148 -7.14 -5.61 17.06
N GLU A 149 -7.40 -6.92 16.92
CA GLU A 149 -8.10 -7.52 15.77
C GLU A 149 -9.61 -7.44 15.99
N ALA A 150 -10.35 -6.90 15.00
CA ALA A 150 -11.80 -6.67 15.12
C ALA A 150 -12.67 -7.77 14.50
N PHE A 151 -12.10 -8.59 13.63
CA PHE A 151 -12.81 -9.63 12.84
C PHE A 151 -14.01 -9.09 12.03
N ALA A 152 -13.90 -7.86 11.54
CA ALA A 152 -14.92 -7.21 10.72
C ALA A 152 -14.79 -7.65 9.26
N THR A 153 -15.81 -8.35 8.74
CA THR A 153 -15.80 -9.00 7.40
C THR A 153 -15.67 -8.00 6.24
N ASN A 154 -15.94 -6.72 6.47
CA ASN A 154 -15.91 -5.62 5.50
C ASN A 154 -14.71 -4.67 5.69
N SER A 155 -13.73 -5.03 6.52
CA SER A 155 -12.48 -4.28 6.64
C SER A 155 -11.57 -4.54 5.44
N LEU A 156 -10.91 -3.49 4.92
CA LEU A 156 -9.84 -3.58 3.92
C LEU A 156 -8.50 -4.04 4.50
N LEU A 157 -8.37 -3.99 5.84
CA LEU A 157 -7.13 -4.35 6.50
C LEU A 157 -6.98 -5.87 6.57
N SER A 158 -5.81 -6.38 6.26
CA SER A 158 -5.54 -7.82 6.17
C SER A 158 -5.75 -8.56 7.49
N ARG A 159 -5.48 -7.90 8.62
CA ARG A 159 -5.72 -8.43 9.98
C ARG A 159 -6.98 -7.85 10.64
N GLU A 160 -7.73 -6.99 9.91
CA GLU A 160 -8.93 -6.32 10.45
C GLU A 160 -8.63 -5.53 11.75
N GLN A 161 -7.38 -5.09 11.90
CA GLN A 161 -6.89 -4.42 13.11
C GLN A 161 -7.43 -2.99 13.24
N PHE A 162 -7.46 -2.52 14.48
CA PHE A 162 -7.77 -1.13 14.81
C PHE A 162 -7.02 -0.70 16.06
N ILE A 163 -6.79 0.61 16.22
CA ILE A 163 -6.20 1.20 17.42
C ILE A 163 -7.20 1.05 18.58
N ASP A 164 -6.72 0.42 19.67
CA ASP A 164 -7.46 0.25 20.92
C ASP A 164 -6.92 1.22 21.99
N ALA A 165 -6.98 2.50 21.69
CA ALA A 165 -6.56 3.58 22.60
C ALA A 165 -7.29 4.87 22.22
N ASP A 166 -7.39 5.79 23.17
CA ASP A 166 -7.95 7.09 22.93
C ASP A 166 -6.94 7.99 22.20
N PHE A 167 -7.42 8.70 21.18
CA PHE A 167 -6.69 9.76 20.48
C PHE A 167 -7.71 10.74 19.84
N ASP A 168 -7.25 11.93 19.51
CA ASP A 168 -8.12 12.95 18.91
C ASP A 168 -8.45 12.65 17.44
N GLN A 169 -9.54 11.93 17.20
CA GLN A 169 -10.04 11.65 15.86
C GLN A 169 -10.58 12.90 15.14
N GLY A 170 -10.92 13.95 15.89
CA GLY A 170 -11.41 15.24 15.34
C GLY A 170 -10.32 16.01 14.61
N ALA A 171 -9.05 15.75 14.91
CA ALA A 171 -7.90 16.35 14.21
C ALA A 171 -7.62 15.75 12.83
N ALA A 172 -8.40 14.75 12.38
CA ALA A 172 -8.16 14.06 11.13
C ALA A 172 -8.31 14.99 9.90
N VAL A 173 -7.37 14.85 8.96
CA VAL A 173 -7.39 15.56 7.68
C VAL A 173 -7.63 14.54 6.57
N ASP A 174 -8.59 14.82 5.69
CA ASP A 174 -8.91 14.00 4.52
C ASP A 174 -7.88 14.22 3.39
N PHE A 175 -7.32 13.14 2.84
CA PHE A 175 -6.45 13.18 1.67
C PHE A 175 -7.30 13.11 0.40
N ALA A 176 -8.02 14.20 0.12
CA ALA A 176 -8.86 14.29 -1.08
C ALA A 176 -8.00 14.39 -2.33
N LEU A 177 -8.26 13.50 -3.30
CA LEU A 177 -7.48 13.37 -4.53
C LEU A 177 -8.38 13.38 -5.75
N ASP A 178 -7.95 14.06 -6.82
CA ASP A 178 -8.45 13.85 -8.17
C ASP A 178 -7.78 12.63 -8.82
N THR A 179 -8.38 12.11 -9.88
CA THR A 179 -7.80 11.04 -10.68
C THR A 179 -6.41 11.43 -11.18
N GLY A 180 -5.39 10.59 -10.90
CA GLY A 180 -3.98 10.83 -11.23
C GLY A 180 -3.21 11.65 -10.19
N GLU A 181 -3.86 12.05 -9.09
CA GLU A 181 -3.15 12.62 -7.95
C GLU A 181 -2.73 11.55 -6.94
N ILE A 182 -1.74 11.90 -6.13
CA ILE A 182 -1.21 11.07 -5.07
C ILE A 182 -1.27 11.80 -3.72
N ALA A 183 -1.39 11.00 -2.67
CA ALA A 183 -0.98 11.38 -1.33
C ALA A 183 0.26 10.56 -0.96
N LEU A 184 1.28 11.23 -0.39
CA LEU A 184 2.43 10.55 0.19
C LEU A 184 2.31 10.66 1.71
N PHE A 185 2.41 9.53 2.41
CA PHE A 185 2.34 9.54 3.87
C PHE A 185 3.29 8.53 4.51
N ASN A 186 3.70 8.83 5.73
CA ASN A 186 4.56 7.98 6.54
C ASN A 186 3.75 6.79 7.07
N ASN A 187 4.28 5.58 6.98
CA ASN A 187 3.62 4.36 7.44
C ASN A 187 3.32 4.32 8.95
N ALA A 188 3.93 5.21 9.73
CA ALA A 188 3.65 5.34 11.17
C ALA A 188 2.50 6.33 11.48
N ILE A 189 1.92 7.01 10.48
CA ILE A 189 0.79 7.92 10.72
C ILE A 189 -0.45 7.15 11.14
N ILE A 190 -1.19 7.68 12.09
CA ILE A 190 -2.53 7.16 12.42
C ILE A 190 -3.46 7.54 11.29
N HIS A 191 -4.03 6.55 10.60
CA HIS A 191 -4.88 6.79 9.45
C HIS A 191 -6.04 5.80 9.34
N SER A 192 -7.02 6.16 8.55
CA SER A 192 -8.23 5.35 8.30
C SER A 192 -8.87 5.70 6.96
N SER A 193 -9.95 5.04 6.61
CA SER A 193 -10.83 5.47 5.52
C SER A 193 -12.25 4.97 5.71
N ASN A 194 -13.23 5.87 5.62
CA ASN A 194 -14.65 5.57 5.76
C ASN A 194 -15.16 4.72 4.57
N ALA A 195 -16.38 4.21 4.68
CA ALA A 195 -17.04 3.52 3.58
C ALA A 195 -17.32 4.47 2.40
N ASN A 196 -17.53 3.89 1.22
CA ASN A 196 -17.86 4.63 0.01
C ASN A 196 -19.38 4.76 -0.12
N PHE A 197 -19.92 5.97 0.07
CA PHE A 197 -21.32 6.34 -0.12
C PHE A 197 -21.55 7.13 -1.41
N GLY A 198 -20.56 7.22 -2.29
CA GLY A 198 -20.67 7.85 -3.62
C GLY A 198 -21.41 6.99 -4.63
N ASN A 199 -21.30 7.37 -5.92
CA ASN A 199 -22.02 6.71 -7.04
C ASN A 199 -21.10 5.84 -7.89
N ASP A 200 -19.76 5.92 -7.72
CA ASP A 200 -18.77 5.10 -8.43
C ASP A 200 -17.80 4.47 -7.44
N ARG A 201 -17.13 3.41 -7.86
CA ARG A 201 -16.09 2.77 -7.05
C ARG A 201 -14.92 3.72 -6.84
N ARG A 202 -14.40 3.81 -5.61
CA ARG A 202 -13.17 4.51 -5.29
C ARG A 202 -12.00 3.54 -5.45
N ILE A 203 -11.04 3.88 -6.33
CA ILE A 203 -9.88 3.04 -6.66
C ILE A 203 -8.60 3.78 -6.30
N ILE A 204 -7.85 3.23 -5.34
CA ILE A 204 -6.51 3.68 -4.96
C ILE A 204 -5.57 2.48 -5.02
N PHE A 205 -4.39 2.65 -5.62
CA PHE A 205 -3.25 1.78 -5.41
C PHE A 205 -2.33 2.39 -4.35
N LEU A 206 -1.93 1.59 -3.37
CA LEU A 206 -0.86 1.92 -2.46
C LEU A 206 0.44 1.34 -3.00
N LEU A 207 1.48 2.19 -3.05
CA LEU A 207 2.83 1.83 -3.47
C LEU A 207 3.74 2.11 -2.27
N GLU A 208 4.39 1.09 -1.76
CA GLU A 208 5.15 1.12 -0.51
C GLU A 208 6.63 1.33 -0.85
N MET A 209 7.07 2.59 -0.81
CA MET A 209 8.39 3.01 -1.24
C MET A 209 9.35 3.13 -0.05
N VAL A 210 10.55 2.59 -0.21
CA VAL A 210 11.61 2.64 0.81
C VAL A 210 12.93 3.07 0.19
N PRO A 211 13.82 3.76 0.94
CA PRO A 211 15.17 4.01 0.49
C PRO A 211 15.97 2.69 0.49
N THR A 212 16.95 2.54 -0.37
CA THR A 212 17.72 1.28 -0.50
C THR A 212 18.47 0.89 0.77
N HIS A 213 18.78 1.85 1.66
CA HIS A 213 19.36 1.56 2.97
C HIS A 213 18.33 1.08 4.00
N ALA A 214 17.06 1.01 3.66
CA ALA A 214 16.06 0.44 4.54
C ALA A 214 16.36 -1.05 4.77
N TYR A 215 15.93 -1.54 5.93
CA TYR A 215 16.13 -2.92 6.32
C TYR A 215 14.96 -3.43 7.14
N GLN A 216 14.80 -4.72 7.16
CA GLN A 216 13.92 -5.44 8.04
C GLN A 216 14.70 -6.58 8.69
N HIS A 217 14.38 -6.86 9.95
CA HIS A 217 14.91 -8.06 10.64
C HIS A 217 14.27 -9.32 10.02
N GLU A 218 14.85 -10.48 10.34
CA GLU A 218 14.41 -11.78 9.84
C GLU A 218 12.87 -12.01 9.86
N PRO A 219 12.32 -12.62 8.83
CA PRO A 219 13.00 -13.14 7.65
C PRO A 219 13.34 -12.03 6.64
N ARG A 220 14.36 -12.29 5.78
CA ARG A 220 14.72 -11.37 4.70
C ARG A 220 13.61 -11.36 3.66
N GLU A 221 13.05 -10.19 3.42
CA GLU A 221 12.00 -9.96 2.42
C GLU A 221 12.60 -9.53 1.08
N SER A 222 11.73 -9.38 0.08
CA SER A 222 12.10 -8.90 -1.25
C SER A 222 11.50 -7.53 -1.56
N ALA A 223 12.09 -6.83 -2.51
CA ALA A 223 11.60 -5.55 -3.05
C ALA A 223 12.10 -5.37 -4.49
N VAL A 224 11.48 -4.50 -5.28
CA VAL A 224 11.96 -4.20 -6.63
C VAL A 224 12.67 -2.85 -6.67
N LEU A 225 13.87 -2.79 -7.27
CA LEU A 225 14.55 -1.52 -7.51
C LEU A 225 13.82 -0.75 -8.61
N VAL A 226 13.29 0.42 -8.25
CA VAL A 226 12.52 1.27 -9.17
C VAL A 226 13.29 2.49 -9.62
N ARG A 227 14.31 2.94 -8.85
CA ARG A 227 15.17 4.08 -9.21
C ARG A 227 16.52 3.97 -8.50
N GLY A 228 17.59 4.46 -9.17
CA GLY A 228 18.92 4.57 -8.60
C GLY A 228 19.68 3.26 -8.51
N THR A 229 20.44 3.08 -7.45
CA THR A 229 21.32 1.92 -7.24
C THR A 229 21.14 1.37 -5.82
N ASP A 230 21.00 0.07 -5.69
CA ASP A 230 21.03 -0.58 -4.37
C ASP A 230 22.46 -1.02 -4.01
N ALA A 231 23.11 -0.23 -3.15
CA ALA A 231 24.44 -0.52 -2.63
C ALA A 231 24.41 -1.32 -1.32
N TYR A 232 23.24 -1.56 -0.74
CA TYR A 232 23.07 -2.18 0.59
C TYR A 232 22.69 -3.66 0.51
N GLY A 233 21.86 -4.03 -0.47
CA GLY A 233 21.42 -5.39 -0.66
C GLY A 233 20.66 -5.96 0.54
N ASN A 234 19.86 -5.14 1.22
CA ASN A 234 19.10 -5.55 2.42
C ASN A 234 17.86 -6.38 2.07
N PHE A 235 17.37 -6.29 0.83
CA PHE A 235 16.24 -7.05 0.30
C PHE A 235 16.71 -7.93 -0.86
N ASP A 236 16.02 -9.05 -1.08
CA ASP A 236 16.14 -9.79 -2.33
C ASP A 236 15.43 -9.01 -3.43
N LEU A 237 15.98 -9.00 -4.66
CA LEU A 237 15.35 -8.24 -5.74
C LEU A 237 14.22 -9.03 -6.40
N ASP A 238 13.01 -8.46 -6.38
CA ASP A 238 11.86 -9.00 -7.09
C ASP A 238 12.12 -8.96 -8.62
N PRO A 239 11.85 -10.05 -9.36
CA PRO A 239 11.96 -10.03 -10.81
C PRO A 239 10.87 -9.17 -11.45
N GLN A 240 11.20 -8.47 -12.54
CA GLN A 240 10.20 -7.77 -13.34
C GLN A 240 9.29 -8.77 -14.08
N PRO A 241 7.95 -8.59 -14.02
CA PRO A 241 7.04 -9.48 -14.70
C PRO A 241 7.08 -9.26 -16.22
N LYS A 242 7.16 -10.34 -16.98
CA LYS A 242 7.11 -10.34 -18.46
C LYS A 242 5.70 -10.63 -18.97
N THR A 243 4.95 -11.43 -18.22
CA THR A 243 3.63 -11.92 -18.59
C THR A 243 2.66 -11.73 -17.43
N GLU A 244 1.48 -11.17 -17.74
CA GLU A 244 0.42 -11.03 -16.75
C GLU A 244 -0.06 -12.42 -16.28
N MET A 245 0.03 -12.66 -14.96
CA MET A 245 -0.35 -13.94 -14.34
C MET A 245 0.38 -15.16 -14.92
N GLY A 246 1.60 -14.98 -15.45
CA GLY A 246 2.41 -16.08 -15.97
C GLY A 246 2.85 -17.06 -14.89
N THR A 247 3.13 -18.30 -15.28
CA THR A 247 3.51 -19.36 -14.32
C THR A 247 4.78 -19.02 -13.52
N ALA A 248 5.79 -18.44 -14.17
CA ALA A 248 7.03 -18.04 -13.50
C ALA A 248 6.79 -16.85 -12.54
N GLU A 249 6.01 -15.86 -12.98
CA GLU A 249 5.62 -14.70 -12.21
C GLU A 249 4.83 -15.09 -10.96
N LEU A 250 3.83 -15.95 -11.11
CA LEU A 250 3.05 -16.48 -9.99
C LEU A 250 3.90 -17.25 -8.98
N ALA A 251 4.84 -18.08 -9.45
CA ALA A 251 5.72 -18.83 -8.56
C ALA A 251 6.70 -17.92 -7.78
N ALA A 252 7.21 -16.85 -8.39
CA ALA A 252 8.06 -15.87 -7.72
C ALA A 252 7.24 -15.04 -6.71
N TRP A 253 6.08 -14.54 -7.14
CA TRP A 253 5.14 -13.78 -6.32
C TRP A 253 4.69 -14.59 -5.08
N GLN A 254 4.34 -15.86 -5.24
CA GLN A 254 3.89 -16.71 -4.16
C GLN A 254 4.95 -16.81 -3.05
N ARG A 255 6.22 -17.07 -3.43
CA ARG A 255 7.33 -17.13 -2.46
C ARG A 255 7.51 -15.80 -1.72
N ALA A 256 7.49 -14.67 -2.43
CA ALA A 256 7.66 -13.35 -1.83
C ALA A 256 6.52 -13.01 -0.87
N VAL A 257 5.28 -13.31 -1.25
CA VAL A 257 4.08 -13.08 -0.45
C VAL A 257 4.03 -14.00 0.78
N GLU A 258 4.47 -15.26 0.68
CA GLU A 258 4.57 -16.17 1.83
C GLU A 258 5.52 -15.60 2.90
N ILE A 259 6.69 -15.10 2.48
CA ILE A 259 7.67 -14.48 3.39
C ILE A 259 7.08 -13.22 4.03
N GLN A 260 6.55 -12.29 3.25
CA GLN A 260 5.96 -11.04 3.75
C GLN A 260 4.76 -11.32 4.68
N SER A 261 3.91 -12.29 4.34
CA SER A 261 2.78 -12.70 5.18
C SER A 261 3.23 -13.29 6.51
N SER A 262 4.36 -14.00 6.55
CA SER A 262 4.90 -14.55 7.80
C SER A 262 5.28 -13.46 8.82
N VAL A 263 5.67 -12.26 8.33
CA VAL A 263 5.92 -11.07 9.17
C VAL A 263 4.59 -10.41 9.53
N LEU A 264 3.79 -10.08 8.51
CA LEU A 264 2.52 -9.36 8.68
C LEU A 264 1.55 -10.07 9.64
N PHE A 265 1.53 -11.39 9.64
CA PHE A 265 0.65 -12.19 10.51
C PHE A 265 1.37 -12.77 11.74
N ARG A 266 2.56 -12.30 12.06
CA ARG A 266 3.26 -12.73 13.28
C ARG A 266 2.41 -12.40 14.52
N GLY A 267 2.09 -13.43 15.32
CA GLY A 267 1.25 -13.28 16.51
C GLY A 267 -0.23 -12.98 16.24
N ALA A 268 -0.71 -13.09 15.01
CA ALA A 268 -2.12 -12.94 14.69
C ALA A 268 -2.97 -14.05 15.37
N GLN A 269 -4.15 -13.67 15.84
CA GLN A 269 -5.09 -14.61 16.47
C GLN A 269 -5.75 -15.55 15.46
N ARG A 270 -5.80 -15.15 14.18
CA ARG A 270 -6.27 -15.98 13.06
C ARG A 270 -5.17 -16.11 12.01
N PRO A 271 -5.08 -17.27 11.33
CA PRO A 271 -4.22 -17.39 10.17
C PRO A 271 -4.62 -16.32 9.14
N ALA A 272 -3.66 -15.92 8.31
CA ALA A 272 -3.96 -15.09 7.15
C ALA A 272 -5.23 -15.67 6.49
N ARG A 273 -6.27 -14.84 6.31
CA ARG A 273 -7.34 -15.24 5.40
C ARG A 273 -6.63 -15.71 4.16
N ALA A 274 -7.15 -16.76 3.51
CA ALA A 274 -6.54 -17.28 2.28
C ALA A 274 -6.49 -16.13 1.25
N LEU A 275 -5.61 -15.16 1.51
CA LEU A 275 -5.42 -13.94 0.75
C LEU A 275 -5.06 -14.25 -0.70
N HIS A 276 -4.67 -15.52 -0.97
CA HIS A 276 -4.07 -15.87 -2.24
C HIS A 276 -4.56 -17.20 -2.83
N GLY A 277 -5.71 -17.71 -2.37
CA GLY A 277 -6.18 -19.02 -2.83
C GLY A 277 -5.34 -20.20 -2.30
N MET A 278 -4.48 -19.95 -1.31
CA MET A 278 -3.82 -21.00 -0.56
C MET A 278 -4.85 -21.60 0.39
N THR A 279 -5.35 -22.77 0.02
CA THR A 279 -6.03 -23.65 0.98
C THR A 279 -5.05 -23.89 2.12
N SER A 280 -5.46 -23.54 3.36
CA SER A 280 -4.75 -23.97 4.56
C SER A 280 -4.44 -25.47 4.38
N GLY A 281 -3.14 -25.80 4.24
CA GLY A 281 -2.71 -27.17 4.16
C GLY A 281 -3.34 -27.94 5.32
N GLN A 282 -4.05 -29.00 5.03
CA GLN A 282 -4.53 -29.93 6.03
C GLN A 282 -3.32 -30.30 6.89
N ALA A 283 -3.38 -29.97 8.17
CA ALA A 283 -2.45 -30.54 9.14
C ALA A 283 -2.48 -32.08 8.96
N PRO A 284 -1.34 -32.76 8.90
CA PRO A 284 -1.33 -34.20 8.84
C PRO A 284 -2.09 -34.72 10.06
N SER A 285 -3.15 -35.47 9.85
CA SER A 285 -3.83 -36.22 10.88
C SER A 285 -2.81 -37.20 11.44
N GLY A 286 -2.24 -36.85 12.59
CA GLY A 286 -1.36 -37.73 13.35
C GLY A 286 -2.17 -38.93 13.86
N ALA A 287 -1.68 -40.09 13.54
CA ALA A 287 -2.08 -41.36 14.15
C ALA A 287 -1.60 -41.43 15.60
#